data_c41e3346b54d115004756eaa98357a44
#
_entry.id   c41e3346b54d115004756eaa98357a44
#
_cell.length_a   1.000
_cell.length_b   1.000
_cell.length_c   1.000
_cell.angle_alpha   90.00
_cell.angle_beta   90.00
_cell.angle_gamma   90.00
#
_symmetry.space_group_name_H-M   'P 1'
#
loop_
_entity.id
_entity.type
_entity.pdbx_description
1 polymer ?
#
loop_
_entity_poly.entity_id
_entity_poly.type
_entity_poly.pdbx_seq_one_letter_code
_entity_poly.pdbx_strand_id
1 'polypeptide(L)'
;MALNVTLEFKKRLQKGGIAYGQTIGPGNDPDKTVKTLKDFGFHFIMMENEHSLLDKETIYKFIRAAREYELPIWLRPEENNANFRCFLDAGVNCLMLPQTDTAEAAAAAVSKAYFPPIGNRGSGIGLSPYLMDGQNPDQMPLKKVLEYINNNTALFPQTETLRSIGNLQRILSIDGITGTMVGTNDLVIDIGDIPPKALRGDLVATPFIEGKLREIARICKATGKAAGIGGFGVKGLSKWAKEGYQLFSIGYVLDGNVDKLKPKIDEMKELVARVMGK
;
A
#
# COMPACT_ATOMS: atom_id res chain seq x y z
N MET A 1 5.40 -23.84 7.68
CA MET A 1 4.56 -22.92 8.48
C MET A 1 4.05 -21.88 7.52
N ALA A 2 2.78 -21.47 7.55
CA ALA A 2 2.27 -20.41 6.67
C ALA A 2 2.98 -19.09 6.99
N LEU A 3 3.47 -18.38 5.97
CA LEU A 3 4.25 -17.15 6.17
C LEU A 3 3.42 -16.03 6.79
N ASN A 4 2.12 -15.91 6.43
CA ASN A 4 1.22 -14.87 6.92
C ASN A 4 1.80 -13.45 6.85
N VAL A 5 2.61 -13.18 5.82
CA VAL A 5 3.40 -11.96 5.70
C VAL A 5 2.53 -10.70 5.76
N THR A 6 1.40 -10.72 5.06
CA THR A 6 0.46 -9.60 5.05
C THR A 6 -0.35 -9.49 6.35
N LEU A 7 -0.71 -10.62 6.96
CA LEU A 7 -1.37 -10.61 8.26
C LEU A 7 -0.47 -9.98 9.34
N GLU A 8 0.81 -10.33 9.38
CA GLU A 8 1.76 -9.72 10.32
C GLU A 8 1.99 -8.22 10.03
N PHE A 9 2.03 -7.85 8.76
CA PHE A 9 2.06 -6.44 8.36
C PHE A 9 0.82 -5.67 8.86
N LYS A 10 -0.39 -6.23 8.69
CA LYS A 10 -1.64 -5.63 9.23
C LYS A 10 -1.60 -5.49 10.75
N LYS A 11 -1.14 -6.54 11.46
CA LYS A 11 -0.99 -6.51 12.93
C LYS A 11 0.01 -5.44 13.38
N ARG A 12 1.12 -5.23 12.63
CA ARG A 12 2.07 -4.15 12.89
C ARG A 12 1.39 -2.80 12.88
N LEU A 13 0.57 -2.52 11.86
CA LEU A 13 -0.17 -1.26 11.75
C LEU A 13 -1.20 -1.10 12.86
N GLN A 14 -1.95 -2.16 13.19
CA GLN A 14 -2.93 -2.16 14.29
C GLN A 14 -2.31 -1.86 15.65
N LYS A 15 -1.05 -2.23 15.86
CA LYS A 15 -0.28 -1.92 17.07
C LYS A 15 0.38 -0.54 17.06
N GLY A 16 0.08 0.31 16.08
CA GLY A 16 0.68 1.64 15.94
C GLY A 16 2.11 1.62 15.37
N GLY A 17 2.56 0.49 14.83
CA GLY A 17 3.90 0.37 14.25
C GLY A 17 4.00 1.11 12.92
N ILE A 18 5.20 1.64 12.63
CA ILE A 18 5.50 2.31 11.37
C ILE A 18 6.01 1.30 10.35
N ALA A 19 5.52 1.41 9.11
CA ALA A 19 6.01 0.66 7.96
C ALA A 19 6.40 1.60 6.83
N TYR A 20 7.50 1.27 6.16
CA TYR A 20 7.96 2.00 4.99
C TYR A 20 8.22 1.04 3.85
N GLY A 21 7.92 1.50 2.66
CA GLY A 21 8.01 0.74 1.42
C GLY A 21 8.55 1.57 0.27
N GLN A 22 8.75 0.89 -0.83
CA GLN A 22 9.28 1.46 -2.04
C GLN A 22 8.37 1.17 -3.22
N THR A 23 8.09 2.19 -4.02
CA THR A 23 7.39 2.03 -5.29
C THR A 23 8.37 1.62 -6.37
N ILE A 24 8.01 0.58 -7.12
CA ILE A 24 8.82 -0.03 -8.17
C ILE A 24 8.11 0.18 -9.51
N GLY A 25 8.83 0.78 -10.46
CA GLY A 25 8.40 0.90 -11.85
C GLY A 25 9.07 -0.12 -12.76
N PRO A 26 8.87 0.00 -14.09
CA PRO A 26 9.50 -0.86 -15.09
C PRO A 26 11.04 -0.72 -15.08
N GLY A 27 11.74 -1.71 -15.65
CA GLY A 27 13.20 -1.70 -15.76
C GLY A 27 13.97 -2.21 -14.53
N ASN A 28 13.26 -2.67 -13.49
CA ASN A 28 13.86 -3.28 -12.31
C ASN A 28 13.91 -4.80 -12.42
N ASP A 29 15.05 -5.42 -12.09
CA ASP A 29 15.14 -6.87 -11.94
C ASP A 29 14.40 -7.30 -10.67
N PRO A 30 13.40 -8.22 -10.74
CA PRO A 30 12.57 -8.57 -9.61
C PRO A 30 13.34 -9.19 -8.44
N ASP A 31 14.18 -10.19 -8.70
CA ASP A 31 14.89 -10.93 -7.65
C ASP A 31 15.90 -10.03 -6.95
N LYS A 32 16.75 -9.32 -7.72
CA LYS A 32 17.72 -8.38 -7.17
C LYS A 32 17.02 -7.28 -6.37
N THR A 33 15.96 -6.71 -6.92
CA THR A 33 15.26 -5.57 -6.30
C THR A 33 14.62 -5.97 -4.98
N VAL A 34 13.84 -7.05 -4.96
CA VAL A 34 13.13 -7.49 -3.76
C VAL A 34 14.12 -7.92 -2.67
N LYS A 35 15.17 -8.69 -3.04
CA LYS A 35 16.23 -9.07 -2.11
C LYS A 35 16.89 -7.85 -1.48
N THR A 36 17.30 -6.88 -2.30
CA THR A 36 17.96 -5.66 -1.80
C THR A 36 17.05 -4.86 -0.87
N LEU A 37 15.77 -4.71 -1.21
CA LEU A 37 14.82 -4.02 -0.35
C LEU A 37 14.59 -4.76 0.98
N LYS A 38 14.53 -6.09 0.95
CA LYS A 38 14.45 -6.90 2.17
C LYS A 38 15.70 -6.73 3.03
N ASP A 39 16.89 -6.83 2.44
CA ASP A 39 18.17 -6.68 3.14
C ASP A 39 18.31 -5.26 3.75
N PHE A 40 17.77 -4.25 3.08
CA PHE A 40 17.72 -2.88 3.62
C PHE A 40 16.66 -2.71 4.73
N GLY A 41 15.77 -3.69 4.92
CA GLY A 41 14.75 -3.68 5.97
C GLY A 41 13.47 -2.94 5.59
N PHE A 42 13.14 -2.88 4.32
CA PHE A 42 11.81 -2.44 3.89
C PHE A 42 10.73 -3.39 4.37
N HIS A 43 9.53 -2.87 4.60
CA HIS A 43 8.39 -3.61 5.11
C HIS A 43 7.40 -4.05 4.03
N PHE A 44 7.46 -3.42 2.85
CA PHE A 44 6.65 -3.78 1.68
C PHE A 44 7.26 -3.22 0.40
N ILE A 45 6.86 -3.78 -0.73
CA ILE A 45 7.11 -3.22 -2.06
C ILE A 45 5.78 -2.92 -2.73
N MET A 46 5.73 -1.90 -3.56
CA MET A 46 4.55 -1.52 -4.32
C MET A 46 4.87 -1.44 -5.81
N MET A 47 4.19 -2.25 -6.59
CA MET A 47 4.23 -2.18 -8.05
C MET A 47 3.28 -1.10 -8.53
N GLU A 48 3.78 -0.26 -9.41
CA GLU A 48 3.06 0.87 -9.99
C GLU A 48 2.49 0.51 -11.35
N ASN A 49 1.18 0.51 -11.50
CA ASN A 49 0.53 0.23 -12.79
C ASN A 49 -0.61 1.21 -13.14
N GLU A 50 -0.77 2.28 -12.36
CA GLU A 50 -1.68 3.38 -12.71
C GLU A 50 -1.03 4.33 -13.73
N HIS A 51 0.22 4.72 -13.48
CA HIS A 51 0.96 5.69 -14.30
C HIS A 51 2.19 5.09 -14.99
N SER A 52 2.36 3.77 -14.92
CA SER A 52 3.43 3.08 -15.63
C SER A 52 2.93 1.78 -16.24
N LEU A 53 3.67 1.27 -17.21
CA LEU A 53 3.33 0.05 -17.93
C LEU A 53 4.16 -1.12 -17.38
N LEU A 54 3.62 -1.82 -16.38
CA LEU A 54 4.15 -3.10 -15.95
C LEU A 54 3.34 -4.22 -16.61
N ASP A 55 4.02 -5.05 -17.40
CA ASP A 55 3.37 -6.23 -17.98
C ASP A 55 3.12 -7.31 -16.91
N LYS A 56 2.15 -8.18 -17.19
CA LYS A 56 1.72 -9.22 -16.23
C LYS A 56 2.82 -10.21 -15.89
N GLU A 57 3.73 -10.48 -16.81
CA GLU A 57 4.85 -11.40 -16.58
C GLU A 57 5.84 -10.80 -15.57
N THR A 58 6.16 -9.52 -15.73
CA THR A 58 7.00 -8.77 -14.78
C THR A 58 6.36 -8.72 -13.40
N ILE A 59 5.06 -8.42 -13.32
CA ILE A 59 4.31 -8.44 -12.05
C ILE A 59 4.39 -9.83 -11.39
N TYR A 60 4.21 -10.90 -12.15
CA TYR A 60 4.29 -12.27 -11.64
C TYR A 60 5.69 -12.63 -11.11
N LYS A 61 6.75 -12.17 -11.78
CA LYS A 61 8.14 -12.33 -11.29
C LYS A 61 8.36 -11.60 -9.95
N PHE A 62 7.81 -10.40 -9.79
CA PHE A 62 7.84 -9.68 -8.51
C PHE A 62 7.06 -10.41 -7.40
N ILE A 63 5.90 -11.00 -7.72
CA ILE A 63 5.13 -11.80 -6.76
C ILE A 63 5.97 -12.97 -6.26
N ARG A 64 6.62 -13.71 -7.17
CA ARG A 64 7.51 -14.82 -6.83
C ARG A 64 8.62 -14.38 -5.90
N ALA A 65 9.38 -13.34 -6.29
CA ALA A 65 10.47 -12.81 -5.50
C ALA A 65 10.00 -12.31 -4.12
N ALA A 66 8.85 -11.62 -4.06
CA ALA A 66 8.28 -11.15 -2.80
C ALA A 66 7.93 -12.30 -1.83
N ARG A 67 7.49 -13.44 -2.37
CA ARG A 67 7.24 -14.65 -1.56
C ARG A 67 8.53 -15.29 -1.05
N GLU A 68 9.54 -15.39 -1.91
CA GLU A 68 10.84 -15.93 -1.56
C GLU A 68 11.51 -15.12 -0.44
N TYR A 69 11.42 -13.80 -0.51
CA TYR A 69 12.03 -12.90 0.48
C TYR A 69 11.05 -12.43 1.58
N GLU A 70 9.86 -13.00 1.64
CA GLU A 70 8.87 -12.71 2.70
C GLU A 70 8.57 -11.21 2.86
N LEU A 71 8.25 -10.53 1.75
CA LEU A 71 7.78 -9.15 1.73
C LEU A 71 6.33 -9.06 1.28
N PRO A 72 5.47 -8.27 1.95
CA PRO A 72 4.18 -7.89 1.41
C PRO A 72 4.34 -7.22 0.06
N ILE A 73 3.56 -7.67 -0.93
CA ILE A 73 3.57 -7.10 -2.26
C ILE A 73 2.28 -6.35 -2.52
N TRP A 74 2.43 -5.09 -2.90
CA TRP A 74 1.35 -4.20 -3.23
C TRP A 74 1.28 -4.00 -4.74
N LEU A 75 0.08 -3.76 -5.22
CA LEU A 75 -0.17 -3.27 -6.57
C LEU A 75 -1.05 -2.03 -6.50
N ARG A 76 -0.65 -0.98 -7.22
CA ARG A 76 -1.56 0.09 -7.60
C ARG A 76 -2.07 -0.22 -9.01
N PRO A 77 -3.33 -0.67 -9.17
CA PRO A 77 -3.89 -0.98 -10.48
C PRO A 77 -4.21 0.30 -11.25
N GLU A 78 -4.49 0.17 -12.54
CA GLU A 78 -4.86 1.28 -13.44
C GLU A 78 -6.05 2.09 -12.91
N GLU A 79 -7.04 1.42 -12.32
CA GLU A 79 -8.26 2.03 -11.77
C GLU A 79 -8.74 1.25 -10.53
N ASN A 80 -9.56 1.88 -9.68
CA ASN A 80 -10.12 1.22 -8.51
C ASN A 80 -11.15 0.12 -8.86
N ASN A 81 -11.76 0.19 -10.03
CA ASN A 81 -12.70 -0.81 -10.54
C ASN A 81 -12.08 -1.79 -11.55
N ALA A 82 -10.77 -1.67 -11.81
CA ALA A 82 -10.03 -2.56 -12.69
C ALA A 82 -10.21 -4.03 -12.29
N ASN A 83 -9.99 -4.92 -13.25
CA ASN A 83 -10.05 -6.36 -12.98
C ASN A 83 -8.80 -6.84 -12.23
N PHE A 84 -8.64 -6.39 -10.98
CA PHE A 84 -7.50 -6.75 -10.13
C PHE A 84 -7.58 -8.18 -9.56
N ARG A 85 -8.67 -8.90 -9.80
CA ARG A 85 -8.87 -10.27 -9.29
C ARG A 85 -7.75 -11.22 -9.75
N CYS A 86 -7.32 -11.14 -11.01
CA CYS A 86 -6.23 -11.97 -11.50
C CYS A 86 -4.90 -11.70 -10.77
N PHE A 87 -4.64 -10.49 -10.34
CA PHE A 87 -3.45 -10.15 -9.56
C PHE A 87 -3.53 -10.69 -8.13
N LEU A 88 -4.72 -10.62 -7.52
CA LEU A 88 -4.95 -11.24 -6.20
C LEU A 88 -4.82 -12.76 -6.29
N ASP A 89 -5.35 -13.41 -7.34
CA ASP A 89 -5.24 -14.86 -7.54
C ASP A 89 -3.79 -15.26 -7.84
N ALA A 90 -3.02 -14.40 -8.50
CA ALA A 90 -1.57 -14.60 -8.71
C ALA A 90 -0.75 -14.47 -7.43
N GLY A 91 -1.27 -13.82 -6.38
CA GLY A 91 -0.59 -13.69 -5.10
C GLY A 91 -0.24 -12.26 -4.67
N VAL A 92 -0.73 -11.22 -5.35
CA VAL A 92 -0.71 -9.86 -4.79
C VAL A 92 -1.55 -9.85 -3.51
N ASN A 93 -1.05 -9.28 -2.44
CA ASN A 93 -1.75 -9.27 -1.15
C ASN A 93 -2.38 -7.94 -0.81
N CYS A 94 -1.80 -6.85 -1.28
CA CYS A 94 -2.22 -5.51 -0.95
C CYS A 94 -2.55 -4.75 -2.22
N LEU A 95 -3.69 -4.05 -2.21
CA LEU A 95 -4.07 -3.15 -3.29
C LEU A 95 -4.12 -1.72 -2.76
N MET A 96 -3.46 -0.79 -3.46
CA MET A 96 -3.68 0.63 -3.34
C MET A 96 -4.64 1.03 -4.46
N LEU A 97 -5.85 1.47 -4.10
CA LEU A 97 -6.94 1.70 -5.03
C LEU A 97 -7.03 3.18 -5.39
N PRO A 98 -6.60 3.59 -6.60
CA PRO A 98 -6.65 4.99 -7.00
C PRO A 98 -8.10 5.48 -7.14
N GLN A 99 -8.31 6.78 -7.13
CA GLN A 99 -9.58 7.45 -7.41
C GLN A 99 -10.79 6.89 -6.63
N THR A 100 -10.57 6.50 -5.37
CA THR A 100 -11.62 5.93 -4.52
C THR A 100 -12.29 7.03 -3.71
N ASP A 101 -13.16 7.80 -4.35
CA ASP A 101 -13.77 9.00 -3.78
C ASP A 101 -15.01 8.77 -2.92
N THR A 102 -15.60 7.57 -3.00
CA THR A 102 -16.87 7.28 -2.31
C THR A 102 -16.86 5.96 -1.56
N ALA A 103 -17.73 5.83 -0.57
CA ALA A 103 -17.92 4.60 0.17
C ALA A 103 -18.44 3.47 -0.72
N GLU A 104 -19.25 3.80 -1.71
CA GLU A 104 -19.80 2.85 -2.67
C GLU A 104 -18.70 2.25 -3.56
N ALA A 105 -17.75 3.08 -4.04
CA ALA A 105 -16.59 2.62 -4.81
C ALA A 105 -15.69 1.71 -3.95
N ALA A 106 -15.43 2.09 -2.70
CA ALA A 106 -14.65 1.29 -1.76
C ALA A 106 -15.34 -0.05 -1.45
N ALA A 107 -16.66 -0.06 -1.22
CA ALA A 107 -17.44 -1.28 -0.99
C ALA A 107 -17.42 -2.22 -2.20
N ALA A 108 -17.52 -1.68 -3.41
CA ALA A 108 -17.41 -2.46 -4.64
C ALA A 108 -16.04 -3.13 -4.78
N ALA A 109 -14.97 -2.43 -4.41
CA ALA A 109 -13.60 -3.00 -4.39
C ALA A 109 -13.46 -4.10 -3.34
N VAL A 110 -13.97 -3.89 -2.12
CA VAL A 110 -14.00 -4.91 -1.05
C VAL A 110 -14.74 -6.15 -1.51
N SER A 111 -15.93 -5.98 -2.13
CA SER A 111 -16.72 -7.10 -2.66
C SER A 111 -15.94 -7.96 -3.65
N LYS A 112 -15.09 -7.34 -4.50
CA LYS A 112 -14.27 -8.05 -5.50
C LYS A 112 -13.00 -8.68 -4.91
N ALA A 113 -12.48 -8.14 -3.80
CA ALA A 113 -11.18 -8.52 -3.24
C ALA A 113 -11.26 -9.64 -2.21
N TYR A 114 -12.35 -9.72 -1.47
CA TYR A 114 -12.50 -10.67 -0.35
C TYR A 114 -13.54 -11.76 -0.65
N PHE A 115 -13.29 -12.93 -0.10
CA PHE A 115 -14.30 -14.01 -0.04
C PHE A 115 -15.33 -13.73 1.06
N PRO A 116 -16.49 -14.43 1.03
CA PRO A 116 -17.46 -14.34 2.12
C PRO A 116 -16.83 -14.63 3.49
N PRO A 117 -17.27 -13.97 4.60
CA PRO A 117 -18.45 -13.08 4.66
C PRO A 117 -18.16 -11.61 4.31
N ILE A 118 -16.91 -11.22 4.02
CA ILE A 118 -16.49 -9.83 3.81
C ILE A 118 -16.87 -9.35 2.40
N GLY A 119 -16.72 -10.21 1.39
CA GLY A 119 -16.97 -9.88 -0.02
C GLY A 119 -17.52 -11.05 -0.80
N ASN A 120 -17.48 -10.96 -2.14
CA ASN A 120 -18.01 -11.92 -3.09
C ASN A 120 -17.00 -12.26 -4.20
N ARG A 121 -15.71 -12.33 -3.85
CA ARG A 121 -14.63 -12.67 -4.79
C ARG A 121 -14.89 -14.01 -5.45
N GLY A 122 -14.80 -14.06 -6.80
CA GLY A 122 -14.78 -15.31 -7.53
C GLY A 122 -13.51 -16.11 -7.26
N SER A 123 -13.59 -17.43 -7.28
CA SER A 123 -12.49 -18.31 -6.91
C SER A 123 -11.52 -18.58 -8.06
N GLY A 124 -10.25 -18.23 -7.87
CA GLY A 124 -9.08 -18.67 -8.65
C GLY A 124 -8.10 -19.46 -7.78
N ILE A 125 -8.60 -20.02 -6.66
CA ILE A 125 -7.78 -20.79 -5.71
C ILE A 125 -7.16 -21.99 -6.41
N GLY A 126 -5.85 -22.20 -6.20
CA GLY A 126 -5.10 -23.30 -6.82
C GLY A 126 -4.46 -22.94 -8.17
N LEU A 127 -4.78 -21.80 -8.78
CA LEU A 127 -4.16 -21.36 -10.05
C LEU A 127 -2.74 -20.81 -9.87
N SER A 128 -2.40 -20.37 -8.66
CA SER A 128 -1.04 -19.90 -8.34
C SER A 128 -0.58 -20.43 -6.98
N PRO A 129 0.66 -20.92 -6.86
CA PRO A 129 1.21 -21.36 -5.58
C PRO A 129 1.45 -20.19 -4.60
N TYR A 130 1.50 -18.96 -5.12
CA TYR A 130 1.84 -17.78 -4.31
C TYR A 130 0.63 -17.22 -3.54
N LEU A 131 -0.60 -17.58 -3.93
CA LEU A 131 -1.80 -17.16 -3.23
C LEU A 131 -1.86 -17.68 -1.78
N MET A 132 -1.36 -18.89 -1.57
CA MET A 132 -1.39 -19.59 -0.29
C MET A 132 -0.01 -19.76 0.35
N ASP A 133 0.97 -18.96 -0.05
CA ASP A 133 2.36 -19.03 0.45
C ASP A 133 2.94 -20.48 0.39
N GLY A 134 2.71 -21.16 -0.73
CA GLY A 134 3.19 -22.54 -0.95
C GLY A 134 2.37 -23.64 -0.26
N GLN A 135 1.32 -23.30 0.48
CA GLN A 135 0.40 -24.29 1.04
C GLN A 135 -0.49 -24.86 -0.07
N ASN A 136 -0.78 -26.17 0.00
CA ASN A 136 -1.70 -26.81 -0.92
C ASN A 136 -3.15 -26.61 -0.44
N PRO A 137 -3.97 -25.81 -1.12
CA PRO A 137 -5.35 -25.55 -0.72
C PRO A 137 -6.22 -26.81 -0.76
N ASP A 138 -5.91 -27.80 -1.62
CA ASP A 138 -6.68 -29.04 -1.75
C ASP A 138 -6.54 -29.97 -0.54
N GLN A 139 -5.54 -29.71 0.31
CA GLN A 139 -5.31 -30.44 1.57
C GLN A 139 -5.88 -29.72 2.81
N MET A 140 -6.64 -28.63 2.59
CA MET A 140 -7.18 -27.82 3.68
C MET A 140 -8.72 -27.73 3.59
N PRO A 141 -9.43 -27.65 4.73
CA PRO A 141 -10.85 -27.32 4.72
C PRO A 141 -11.08 -25.99 4.01
N LEU A 142 -12.01 -25.95 3.06
CA LEU A 142 -12.28 -24.75 2.23
C LEU A 142 -12.46 -23.47 3.08
N LYS A 143 -13.18 -23.57 4.20
CA LYS A 143 -13.36 -22.44 5.12
C LYS A 143 -12.02 -21.87 5.61
N LYS A 144 -11.05 -22.72 5.91
CA LYS A 144 -9.71 -22.31 6.36
C LYS A 144 -8.91 -21.67 5.23
N VAL A 145 -9.07 -22.15 4.00
CA VAL A 145 -8.48 -21.52 2.82
C VAL A 145 -9.01 -20.10 2.64
N LEU A 146 -10.33 -19.91 2.68
CA LEU A 146 -10.96 -18.59 2.54
C LEU A 146 -10.56 -17.63 3.67
N GLU A 147 -10.55 -18.11 4.92
CA GLU A 147 -10.07 -17.35 6.08
C GLU A 147 -8.62 -16.91 5.91
N TYR A 148 -7.75 -17.82 5.47
CA TYR A 148 -6.33 -17.52 5.23
C TYR A 148 -6.15 -16.41 4.19
N ILE A 149 -6.81 -16.53 3.04
CA ILE A 149 -6.71 -15.54 1.96
C ILE A 149 -7.27 -14.19 2.42
N ASN A 150 -8.44 -14.14 3.06
CA ASN A 150 -9.00 -12.91 3.59
C ASN A 150 -8.07 -12.24 4.62
N ASN A 151 -7.47 -13.00 5.51
CA ASN A 151 -6.55 -12.49 6.52
C ASN A 151 -5.28 -11.89 5.89
N ASN A 152 -4.82 -12.48 4.78
CA ASN A 152 -3.64 -12.02 4.05
C ASN A 152 -3.97 -11.06 2.89
N THR A 153 -5.17 -10.53 2.81
CA THR A 153 -5.56 -9.46 1.87
C THR A 153 -5.65 -8.12 2.61
N ALA A 154 -5.19 -7.04 1.97
CA ALA A 154 -5.27 -5.68 2.51
C ALA A 154 -5.64 -4.69 1.41
N LEU A 155 -6.58 -3.78 1.70
CA LEU A 155 -7.01 -2.73 0.79
C LEU A 155 -6.73 -1.35 1.40
N PHE A 156 -6.19 -0.47 0.57
CA PHE A 156 -5.87 0.92 0.88
C PHE A 156 -6.45 1.83 -0.22
N PRO A 157 -7.70 2.30 -0.10
CA PRO A 157 -8.20 3.38 -0.93
C PRO A 157 -7.23 4.56 -0.94
N GLN A 158 -6.96 5.14 -2.11
CA GLN A 158 -6.14 6.33 -2.22
C GLN A 158 -7.00 7.55 -1.90
N THR A 159 -6.54 8.38 -0.95
CA THR A 159 -7.17 9.66 -0.60
C THR A 159 -6.41 10.77 -1.32
N GLU A 160 -7.00 11.32 -2.38
CA GLU A 160 -6.29 12.21 -3.32
C GLU A 160 -7.15 13.34 -3.88
N THR A 161 -8.36 13.51 -3.33
CA THR A 161 -9.28 14.59 -3.68
C THR A 161 -9.96 15.13 -2.43
N LEU A 162 -10.47 16.37 -2.50
CA LEU A 162 -11.32 16.92 -1.43
C LEU A 162 -12.58 16.06 -1.22
N ARG A 163 -13.10 15.47 -2.31
CA ARG A 163 -14.24 14.57 -2.25
C ARG A 163 -13.94 13.28 -1.47
N SER A 164 -12.77 12.67 -1.70
CA SER A 164 -12.35 11.48 -0.94
C SER A 164 -12.13 11.80 0.53
N ILE A 165 -11.59 12.98 0.88
CA ILE A 165 -11.46 13.43 2.27
C ILE A 165 -12.83 13.58 2.93
N GLY A 166 -13.79 14.21 2.25
CA GLY A 166 -15.16 14.37 2.74
C GLY A 166 -15.89 13.05 3.01
N ASN A 167 -15.54 11.99 2.29
CA ASN A 167 -16.10 10.65 2.44
C ASN A 167 -15.22 9.69 3.27
N LEU A 168 -14.03 10.13 3.70
CA LEU A 168 -13.00 9.23 4.22
C LEU A 168 -13.48 8.41 5.43
N GLN A 169 -14.22 9.01 6.35
CA GLN A 169 -14.73 8.28 7.50
C GLN A 169 -15.67 7.13 7.09
N ARG A 170 -16.56 7.36 6.11
CA ARG A 170 -17.45 6.33 5.57
C ARG A 170 -16.66 5.24 4.84
N ILE A 171 -15.67 5.62 4.04
CA ILE A 171 -14.77 4.70 3.32
C ILE A 171 -14.06 3.79 4.33
N LEU A 172 -13.42 4.37 5.34
CA LEU A 172 -12.63 3.63 6.32
C LEU A 172 -13.48 2.76 7.27
N SER A 173 -14.77 3.04 7.40
CA SER A 173 -15.70 2.23 8.21
C SER A 173 -16.11 0.92 7.53
N ILE A 174 -15.75 0.70 6.27
CA ILE A 174 -16.09 -0.52 5.53
C ILE A 174 -15.18 -1.66 5.99
N ASP A 175 -15.79 -2.80 6.35
CA ASP A 175 -15.04 -4.02 6.65
C ASP A 175 -14.19 -4.45 5.46
N GLY A 176 -12.94 -4.87 5.71
CA GLY A 176 -11.98 -5.19 4.65
C GLY A 176 -11.05 -4.03 4.28
N ILE A 177 -11.39 -2.77 4.58
CA ILE A 177 -10.46 -1.66 4.42
C ILE A 177 -9.44 -1.67 5.56
N THR A 178 -8.15 -1.64 5.21
CA THR A 178 -7.04 -1.69 6.17
C THR A 178 -6.57 -0.29 6.58
N GLY A 179 -6.62 0.65 5.68
CA GLY A 179 -6.18 2.03 5.87
C GLY A 179 -6.38 2.84 4.60
N THR A 180 -5.69 3.96 4.49
CA THR A 180 -5.62 4.76 3.27
C THR A 180 -4.18 5.15 2.94
N MET A 181 -3.90 5.40 1.66
CA MET A 181 -2.69 6.07 1.19
C MET A 181 -3.05 7.41 0.58
N VAL A 182 -2.35 8.47 0.97
CA VAL A 182 -2.56 9.78 0.37
C VAL A 182 -1.83 9.88 -0.97
N GLY A 183 -2.56 10.14 -2.04
CA GLY A 183 -2.05 10.55 -3.36
C GLY A 183 -1.71 12.04 -3.31
N THR A 184 -0.51 12.37 -2.82
CA THR A 184 -0.19 13.75 -2.45
C THR A 184 -0.15 14.72 -3.62
N ASN A 185 0.34 14.25 -4.78
CA ASN A 185 0.40 15.10 -5.98
C ASN A 185 -1.02 15.39 -6.49
N ASP A 186 -1.85 14.37 -6.58
CA ASP A 186 -3.22 14.49 -7.08
C ASP A 186 -4.07 15.33 -6.12
N LEU A 187 -3.88 15.17 -4.81
CA LEU A 187 -4.54 16.02 -3.80
C LEU A 187 -4.15 17.49 -3.93
N VAL A 188 -2.87 17.78 -4.17
CA VAL A 188 -2.39 19.16 -4.40
C VAL A 188 -3.03 19.76 -5.67
N ILE A 189 -3.14 18.97 -6.73
CA ILE A 189 -3.76 19.39 -8.00
C ILE A 189 -5.26 19.60 -7.82
N ASP A 190 -5.95 18.69 -7.15
CA ASP A 190 -7.40 18.77 -6.89
C ASP A 190 -7.75 20.03 -6.04
N ILE A 191 -6.92 20.31 -5.03
CA ILE A 191 -7.08 21.51 -4.18
C ILE A 191 -6.79 22.81 -4.95
N GLY A 192 -5.81 22.79 -5.86
CA GLY A 192 -5.42 23.95 -6.66
C GLY A 192 -4.68 25.06 -5.90
N ASP A 193 -4.35 24.87 -4.62
CA ASP A 193 -3.59 25.83 -3.81
C ASP A 193 -2.08 25.70 -4.07
N ILE A 194 -1.69 26.02 -5.31
CA ILE A 194 -0.32 25.86 -5.81
C ILE A 194 0.36 27.22 -5.91
N PRO A 195 1.46 27.47 -5.16
CA PRO A 195 2.23 28.71 -5.29
C PRO A 195 2.73 28.91 -6.72
N PRO A 196 2.69 30.14 -7.27
CA PRO A 196 3.04 30.41 -8.68
C PRO A 196 4.48 30.03 -9.08
N LYS A 197 5.37 29.88 -8.13
CA LYS A 197 6.79 29.51 -8.35
C LYS A 197 7.10 28.06 -7.96
N ALA A 198 6.10 27.26 -7.56
CA ALA A 198 6.31 25.87 -7.20
C ALA A 198 6.77 25.08 -8.43
N LEU A 199 7.87 24.33 -8.28
CA LEU A 199 8.35 23.44 -9.31
C LEU A 199 7.67 22.07 -9.19
N ARG A 200 7.61 21.32 -10.27
CA ARG A 200 7.02 19.96 -10.30
C ARG A 200 7.60 19.02 -9.23
N GLY A 201 8.88 19.18 -8.88
CA GLY A 201 9.55 18.38 -7.86
C GLY A 201 9.32 18.86 -6.41
N ASP A 202 8.71 20.05 -6.25
CA ASP A 202 8.38 20.58 -4.95
C ASP A 202 7.07 19.93 -4.47
N LEU A 203 7.13 19.26 -3.36
CA LEU A 203 5.91 18.82 -2.74
C LEU A 203 5.27 20.04 -2.04
N VAL A 204 4.22 20.57 -2.65
CA VAL A 204 3.54 21.74 -2.17
C VAL A 204 2.82 21.42 -0.87
N ALA A 205 3.25 22.04 0.22
CA ALA A 205 2.68 21.87 1.55
C ALA A 205 2.25 23.25 2.10
N THR A 206 1.25 23.86 1.44
CA THR A 206 0.64 25.07 1.97
C THR A 206 -0.07 24.78 3.30
N PRO A 207 -0.32 25.81 4.14
CA PRO A 207 -1.06 25.61 5.39
C PRO A 207 -2.40 24.92 5.22
N PHE A 208 -3.09 25.16 4.09
CA PHE A 208 -4.35 24.50 3.77
C PHE A 208 -4.18 23.04 3.49
N ILE A 209 -3.23 22.65 2.61
CA ILE A 209 -2.89 21.27 2.29
C ILE A 209 -2.45 20.53 3.55
N GLU A 210 -1.58 21.11 4.37
CA GLU A 210 -1.17 20.51 5.65
C GLU A 210 -2.36 20.32 6.60
N GLY A 211 -3.30 21.27 6.62
CA GLY A 211 -4.55 21.12 7.38
C GLY A 211 -5.36 19.91 6.94
N LYS A 212 -5.46 19.66 5.63
CA LYS A 212 -6.13 18.47 5.07
C LYS A 212 -5.39 17.19 5.40
N LEU A 213 -4.07 17.17 5.35
CA LEU A 213 -3.28 16.01 5.76
C LEU A 213 -3.49 15.67 7.26
N ARG A 214 -3.56 16.67 8.15
CA ARG A 214 -3.90 16.44 9.56
C ARG A 214 -5.34 15.95 9.75
N GLU A 215 -6.28 16.44 8.95
CA GLU A 215 -7.66 15.95 8.94
C GLU A 215 -7.72 14.46 8.60
N ILE A 216 -7.02 14.02 7.55
CA ILE A 216 -6.91 12.59 7.17
C ILE A 216 -6.34 11.76 8.33
N ALA A 217 -5.23 12.17 8.93
CA ALA A 217 -4.64 11.46 10.06
C ALA A 217 -5.61 11.32 11.24
N ARG A 218 -6.35 12.39 11.56
CA ARG A 218 -7.36 12.39 12.63
C ARG A 218 -8.50 11.42 12.34
N ILE A 219 -9.00 11.38 11.10
CA ILE A 219 -10.06 10.45 10.68
C ILE A 219 -9.56 9.00 10.77
N CYS A 220 -8.34 8.71 10.28
CA CYS A 220 -7.72 7.39 10.38
C CYS A 220 -7.59 6.94 11.84
N LYS A 221 -7.12 7.82 12.70
CA LYS A 221 -7.03 7.54 14.16
C LYS A 221 -8.39 7.24 14.77
N ALA A 222 -9.41 8.04 14.44
CA ALA A 222 -10.78 7.87 14.97
C ALA A 222 -11.44 6.56 14.49
N THR A 223 -11.09 6.07 13.31
CA THR A 223 -11.61 4.81 12.75
C THR A 223 -10.73 3.60 13.06
N GLY A 224 -9.59 3.78 13.74
CA GLY A 224 -8.63 2.70 14.02
C GLY A 224 -7.95 2.16 12.77
N LYS A 225 -7.86 2.95 11.68
CA LYS A 225 -7.29 2.57 10.39
C LYS A 225 -5.94 3.26 10.17
N ALA A 226 -5.07 2.61 9.38
CA ALA A 226 -3.74 3.15 9.10
C ALA A 226 -3.79 4.33 8.12
N ALA A 227 -3.05 5.38 8.42
CA ALA A 227 -2.80 6.49 7.52
C ALA A 227 -1.46 6.31 6.80
N GLY A 228 -1.45 6.40 5.48
CA GLY A 228 -0.25 6.31 4.65
C GLY A 228 -0.02 7.59 3.83
N ILE A 229 1.24 7.90 3.58
CA ILE A 229 1.65 9.07 2.79
C ILE A 229 2.99 8.81 2.09
N GLY A 230 3.21 9.49 0.97
CA GLY A 230 4.48 9.46 0.23
C GLY A 230 4.89 10.85 -0.25
N GLY A 231 6.01 10.93 -0.96
CA GLY A 231 6.42 12.13 -1.69
C GLY A 231 7.26 13.15 -0.91
N PHE A 232 7.29 13.14 0.41
CA PHE A 232 7.91 14.20 1.24
C PHE A 232 9.41 14.01 1.54
N GLY A 233 10.06 13.05 0.96
CA GLY A 233 11.42 12.66 1.37
C GLY A 233 11.48 12.24 2.85
N VAL A 234 12.61 11.73 3.28
CA VAL A 234 12.71 11.15 4.65
C VAL A 234 12.49 12.20 5.74
N LYS A 235 13.04 13.40 5.59
CA LYS A 235 12.89 14.48 6.58
C LYS A 235 11.44 14.95 6.75
N GLY A 236 10.70 15.06 5.64
CA GLY A 236 9.28 15.42 5.68
C GLY A 236 8.43 14.32 6.33
N LEU A 237 8.78 13.06 6.12
CA LEU A 237 8.06 11.94 6.71
C LEU A 237 8.13 11.94 8.25
N SER A 238 9.18 12.51 8.86
CA SER A 238 9.27 12.62 10.33
C SER A 238 8.16 13.49 10.92
N LYS A 239 7.81 14.56 10.22
CA LYS A 239 6.70 15.43 10.60
C LYS A 239 5.40 14.63 10.61
N TRP A 240 5.14 13.91 9.53
CA TRP A 240 3.88 13.18 9.36
C TRP A 240 3.77 11.96 10.26
N ALA A 241 4.88 11.31 10.61
CA ALA A 241 4.88 10.26 11.62
C ALA A 241 4.43 10.76 13.00
N LYS A 242 4.85 11.99 13.39
CA LYS A 242 4.37 12.64 14.63
C LYS A 242 2.89 13.00 14.58
N GLU A 243 2.36 13.27 13.39
CA GLU A 243 0.93 13.55 13.16
C GLU A 243 0.07 12.27 13.09
N GLY A 244 0.68 11.08 13.20
CA GLY A 244 -0.05 9.81 13.28
C GLY A 244 -0.04 8.97 12.00
N TYR A 245 0.72 9.36 10.99
CA TYR A 245 0.93 8.52 9.81
C TYR A 245 1.82 7.32 10.14
N GLN A 246 1.46 6.16 9.60
CA GLN A 246 2.13 4.88 9.89
C GLN A 246 2.75 4.22 8.66
N LEU A 247 2.27 4.57 7.46
CA LEU A 247 2.72 4.01 6.19
C LEU A 247 3.44 5.07 5.37
N PHE A 248 4.65 4.75 4.92
CA PHE A 248 5.46 5.68 4.16
C PHE A 248 5.98 5.06 2.87
N SER A 249 5.63 5.67 1.72
CA SER A 249 6.33 5.42 0.45
C SER A 249 7.53 6.37 0.36
N ILE A 250 8.75 5.81 0.27
CA ILE A 250 9.97 6.61 0.29
C ILE A 250 10.31 7.20 -1.10
N GLY A 251 9.63 6.74 -2.15
CA GLY A 251 9.80 7.25 -3.50
C GLY A 251 9.66 6.18 -4.57
N TYR A 252 10.20 6.47 -5.73
CA TYR A 252 10.17 5.59 -6.90
C TYR A 252 11.57 5.10 -7.26
N VAL A 253 11.67 3.83 -7.68
CA VAL A 253 12.83 3.28 -8.36
C VAL A 253 12.38 2.89 -9.77
N LEU A 254 12.86 3.64 -10.74
CA LEU A 254 12.48 3.47 -12.16
C LEU A 254 13.60 2.89 -13.01
N ASP A 255 14.85 3.03 -12.57
CA ASP A 255 16.06 2.75 -13.35
C ASP A 255 16.85 1.51 -12.91
N GLY A 256 16.24 0.64 -12.13
CA GLY A 256 16.89 -0.59 -11.65
C GLY A 256 17.98 -0.39 -10.58
N ASN A 257 18.22 0.85 -10.14
CA ASN A 257 19.33 1.16 -9.21
C ASN A 257 18.83 1.26 -7.76
N VAL A 258 18.42 0.13 -7.20
CA VAL A 258 17.93 0.04 -5.81
C VAL A 258 19.01 0.34 -4.76
N ASP A 259 20.29 0.21 -5.11
CA ASP A 259 21.40 0.46 -4.19
C ASP A 259 21.47 1.92 -3.73
N LYS A 260 20.97 2.86 -4.56
CA LYS A 260 20.85 4.29 -4.20
C LYS A 260 19.89 4.56 -3.03
N LEU A 261 19.09 3.59 -2.64
CA LEU A 261 18.15 3.73 -1.51
C LEU A 261 18.83 3.56 -0.14
N LYS A 262 20.03 2.97 -0.07
CA LYS A 262 20.69 2.66 1.21
C LYS A 262 20.79 3.88 2.15
N PRO A 263 21.26 5.06 1.72
CA PRO A 263 21.32 6.23 2.60
C PRO A 263 19.92 6.68 3.09
N LYS A 264 18.92 6.62 2.22
CA LYS A 264 17.55 7.01 2.57
C LYS A 264 16.94 6.07 3.61
N ILE A 265 17.22 4.77 3.50
CA ILE A 265 16.68 3.80 4.45
C ILE A 265 17.34 3.90 5.82
N ASP A 266 18.65 4.18 5.86
CA ASP A 266 19.36 4.37 7.11
C ASP A 266 18.83 5.61 7.85
N GLU A 267 18.65 6.73 7.16
CA GLU A 267 17.99 7.93 7.70
C GLU A 267 16.55 7.62 8.18
N MET A 268 15.78 6.80 7.45
CA MET A 268 14.43 6.41 7.83
C MET A 268 14.44 5.55 9.11
N LYS A 269 15.36 4.61 9.25
CA LYS A 269 15.48 3.79 10.46
C LYS A 269 15.77 4.62 11.70
N GLU A 270 16.70 5.56 11.60
CA GLU A 270 16.98 6.49 12.69
C GLU A 270 15.77 7.34 13.07
N LEU A 271 15.02 7.77 12.05
CA LEU A 271 13.83 8.55 12.26
C LEU A 271 12.72 7.75 12.96
N VAL A 272 12.48 6.54 12.50
CA VAL A 272 11.49 5.63 13.13
C VAL A 272 11.89 5.34 14.56
N ALA A 273 13.16 5.08 14.85
CA ALA A 273 13.65 4.88 16.20
C ALA A 273 13.37 6.09 17.10
N ARG A 274 13.62 7.29 16.61
CA ARG A 274 13.35 8.54 17.36
C ARG A 274 11.84 8.78 17.61
N VAL A 275 11.00 8.52 16.61
CA VAL A 275 9.53 8.71 16.75
C VAL A 275 8.91 7.67 17.67
N MET A 276 9.42 6.43 17.65
CA MET A 276 8.92 5.33 18.49
C MET A 276 9.54 5.27 19.88
N GLY A 277 10.42 6.23 20.23
CA GLY A 277 11.05 6.29 21.55
C GLY A 277 11.98 5.12 21.85
N LYS A 278 12.66 4.60 20.86
CA LYS A 278 13.63 3.50 20.96
C LYS A 278 15.05 3.97 20.71
#